data_1a9ae5d86dbfc32da2f6c579199eb869
#
_entry.id   1a9ae5d86dbfc32da2f6c579199eb869
#
_cell.length_a   1.000
_cell.length_b   1.000
_cell.length_c   1.000
_cell.angle_alpha   90.00
_cell.angle_beta   90.00
_cell.angle_gamma   90.00
#
_symmetry.space_group_name_H-M   'P 1'
#
loop_
_entity.id
_entity.type
_entity.pdbx_description
1 polymer ?
#
loop_
_entity_poly.entity_id
_entity_poly.type
_entity_poly.pdbx_seq_one_letter_code
_entity_poly.pdbx_strand_id
1 'polypeptide(L)'
;MLRLLQAVALIGLLLLGQDAAAQKLRLVFDNWPPFTDDALINGGLATDIVSTALARAGYASGYEQVPWARALLGIGEGRYDVLVNAWYNDERTQIGQFSGEYLINRIRFLKRKDAPIDYSNLEQLHTYPIAVVRGYAYSAPFDADTAMQKVPVHNFAMGVRMLSADRVKLTLEDEYVAKYYLARESAKVRNSVEFLPKPLSENSLHILVSLKNPQHGQIVAGFDRAIAAMKADGTYEKLLRRHGM
;
A
#
# COMPACT_ATOMS: atom_id res chain seq x y z
N MET A 1 45.14 -18.32 41.34
CA MET A 1 43.68 -18.30 41.23
C MET A 1 43.12 -16.92 40.79
N LEU A 2 43.60 -15.79 41.34
CA LEU A 2 43.07 -14.46 40.99
C LEU A 2 43.23 -14.06 39.50
N ARG A 3 44.34 -14.42 38.85
CA ARG A 3 44.63 -14.14 37.44
C ARG A 3 43.75 -14.97 36.46
N LEU A 4 43.31 -16.17 36.86
CA LEU A 4 42.40 -17.00 36.06
C LEU A 4 40.96 -16.43 36.07
N LEU A 5 40.53 -15.91 37.22
CA LEU A 5 39.22 -15.25 37.37
C LEU A 5 39.10 -13.94 36.55
N GLN A 6 40.20 -13.18 36.47
CA GLN A 6 40.26 -11.96 35.67
C GLN A 6 40.22 -12.26 34.16
N ALA A 7 40.85 -13.34 33.70
CA ALA A 7 40.80 -13.75 32.29
C ALA A 7 39.40 -14.24 31.85
N VAL A 8 38.67 -14.96 32.72
CA VAL A 8 37.30 -15.43 32.46
C VAL A 8 36.31 -14.25 32.42
N ALA A 9 36.50 -13.24 33.31
CA ALA A 9 35.68 -12.04 33.29
C ALA A 9 35.86 -11.18 32.01
N LEU A 10 37.10 -11.11 31.48
CA LEU A 10 37.39 -10.36 30.25
C LEU A 10 36.80 -11.06 29.00
N ILE A 11 36.77 -12.40 28.94
CA ILE A 11 36.18 -13.17 27.85
C ILE A 11 34.67 -13.08 27.88
N GLY A 12 34.04 -13.01 29.07
CA GLY A 12 32.59 -12.82 29.22
C GLY A 12 32.10 -11.46 28.73
N LEU A 13 32.92 -10.39 28.85
CA LEU A 13 32.57 -9.05 28.35
C LEU A 13 32.68 -8.91 26.81
N LEU A 14 33.54 -9.71 26.17
CA LEU A 14 33.72 -9.70 24.72
C LEU A 14 32.61 -10.40 23.94
N LEU A 15 31.76 -11.20 24.60
CA LEU A 15 30.66 -11.91 23.98
C LEU A 15 29.35 -11.10 23.98
N LEU A 16 29.29 -9.94 24.65
CA LEU A 16 28.09 -9.07 24.70
C LEU A 16 28.06 -8.01 23.59
N GLY A 17 29.06 -7.97 22.73
CA GLY A 17 29.17 -7.01 21.63
C GLY A 17 28.99 -7.61 20.25
N GLN A 18 28.06 -8.56 20.06
CA GLN A 18 27.53 -8.78 18.72
C GLN A 18 26.54 -7.64 18.43
N ASP A 19 27.05 -6.55 17.85
CA ASP A 19 26.23 -5.66 17.04
C ASP A 19 25.50 -6.55 16.04
N ALA A 20 24.26 -6.91 16.36
CA ALA A 20 23.37 -7.49 15.38
C ALA A 20 23.24 -6.40 14.30
N ALA A 21 24.03 -6.50 13.24
CA ALA A 21 23.93 -5.62 12.08
C ALA A 21 22.44 -5.57 11.73
N ALA A 22 21.84 -4.40 11.93
CA ALA A 22 20.41 -4.24 11.73
C ALA A 22 20.08 -4.77 10.34
N GLN A 23 19.30 -5.86 10.26
CA GLN A 23 18.97 -6.47 9.01
C GLN A 23 18.30 -5.41 8.12
N LYS A 24 18.91 -5.14 6.97
CA LYS A 24 18.37 -4.18 6.02
C LYS A 24 17.20 -4.82 5.29
N LEU A 25 15.97 -4.39 5.62
CA LEU A 25 14.76 -4.87 4.96
C LEU A 25 14.66 -4.32 3.54
N ARG A 26 14.30 -5.19 2.60
CA ARG A 26 14.03 -4.86 1.20
C ARG A 26 12.54 -4.58 1.08
N LEU A 27 12.18 -3.29 1.03
CA LEU A 27 10.81 -2.85 0.81
C LEU A 27 10.49 -2.87 -0.68
N VAL A 28 9.23 -3.11 -1.02
CA VAL A 28 8.73 -3.04 -2.39
C VAL A 28 7.38 -2.35 -2.42
N PHE A 29 7.12 -1.63 -3.52
CA PHE A 29 5.83 -1.02 -3.81
C PHE A 29 5.63 -0.85 -5.31
N ASP A 30 4.40 -0.62 -5.75
CA ASP A 30 4.10 -0.21 -7.11
C ASP A 30 3.93 1.32 -7.22
N ASN A 31 3.85 1.81 -8.45
CA ASN A 31 3.59 3.22 -8.70
C ASN A 31 2.13 3.55 -8.38
N TRP A 32 1.89 4.14 -7.21
CA TRP A 32 0.58 4.48 -6.69
C TRP A 32 0.59 5.83 -5.94
N PRO A 33 0.92 6.93 -6.65
CA PRO A 33 1.01 8.25 -6.04
C PRO A 33 -0.37 8.78 -5.58
N PRO A 34 -0.44 9.53 -4.49
CA PRO A 34 0.66 10.12 -3.72
C PRO A 34 1.24 9.23 -2.63
N PHE A 35 0.79 7.97 -2.53
CA PHE A 35 1.16 7.05 -1.46
C PHE A 35 2.54 6.42 -1.70
N THR A 36 2.78 5.92 -2.92
CA THR A 36 4.04 5.28 -3.31
C THR A 36 4.46 5.69 -4.73
N ASP A 37 5.64 6.30 -4.83
CA ASP A 37 6.31 6.65 -6.11
C ASP A 37 7.74 7.06 -5.79
N ASP A 38 8.74 6.46 -6.43
CA ASP A 38 10.16 6.76 -6.22
C ASP A 38 10.55 8.20 -6.61
N ALA A 39 9.75 8.87 -7.46
CA ALA A 39 9.91 10.28 -7.82
C ALA A 39 9.39 11.25 -6.74
N LEU A 40 8.66 10.77 -5.72
CA LEU A 40 8.12 11.59 -4.64
C LEU A 40 9.09 11.68 -3.45
N ILE A 41 8.92 12.71 -2.63
CA ILE A 41 9.68 12.87 -1.37
C ILE A 41 9.56 11.58 -0.55
N ASN A 42 10.71 10.98 -0.19
CA ASN A 42 10.80 9.76 0.61
C ASN A 42 10.00 8.57 0.04
N GLY A 43 9.80 8.54 -1.29
CA GLY A 43 9.04 7.48 -1.96
C GLY A 43 7.52 7.60 -1.82
N GLY A 44 6.99 8.75 -1.38
CA GLY A 44 5.57 9.00 -1.14
C GLY A 44 5.13 8.76 0.30
N LEU A 45 3.89 9.15 0.62
CA LEU A 45 3.36 9.14 2.00
C LEU A 45 3.46 7.78 2.67
N ALA A 46 3.02 6.72 2.01
CA ALA A 46 3.01 5.37 2.58
C ALA A 46 4.44 4.88 2.84
N THR A 47 5.34 5.10 1.89
CA THR A 47 6.76 4.73 2.02
C THR A 47 7.44 5.47 3.17
N ASP A 48 7.16 6.79 3.32
CA ASP A 48 7.72 7.63 4.40
C ASP A 48 7.23 7.15 5.78
N ILE A 49 5.93 6.87 5.93
CA ILE A 49 5.37 6.31 7.16
C ILE A 49 6.00 4.96 7.49
N VAL A 50 6.01 4.03 6.52
CA VAL A 50 6.51 2.65 6.72
C VAL A 50 8.00 2.64 7.05
N SER A 51 8.82 3.40 6.30
CA SER A 51 10.26 3.49 6.56
C SER A 51 10.56 4.09 7.93
N THR A 52 9.81 5.14 8.33
CA THR A 52 9.96 5.77 9.66
C THR A 52 9.58 4.80 10.78
N ALA A 53 8.46 4.06 10.63
CA ALA A 53 8.01 3.09 11.61
C ALA A 53 9.00 1.92 11.75
N LEU A 54 9.50 1.39 10.64
CA LEU A 54 10.50 0.32 10.65
C LEU A 54 11.82 0.78 11.26
N ALA A 55 12.26 2.00 10.98
CA ALA A 55 13.46 2.57 11.61
C ALA A 55 13.29 2.69 13.14
N ARG A 56 12.11 3.11 13.63
CA ARG A 56 11.80 3.10 15.08
C ARG A 56 11.78 1.70 15.68
N ALA A 57 11.39 0.70 14.90
CA ALA A 57 11.40 -0.69 15.32
C ALA A 57 12.82 -1.32 15.26
N GLY A 58 13.85 -0.55 14.88
CA GLY A 58 15.24 -0.99 14.83
C GLY A 58 15.68 -1.62 13.50
N TYR A 59 14.87 -1.48 12.44
CA TYR A 59 15.18 -2.02 11.11
C TYR A 59 15.66 -0.91 10.17
N ALA A 60 16.86 -1.07 9.60
CA ALA A 60 17.23 -0.32 8.40
C ALA A 60 16.41 -0.83 7.20
N SER A 61 16.05 0.02 6.28
CA SER A 61 15.31 -0.38 5.10
C SER A 61 15.82 0.33 3.83
N GLY A 62 15.54 -0.27 2.69
CA GLY A 62 15.65 0.34 1.37
C GLY A 62 14.49 -0.14 0.52
N TYR A 63 14.05 0.65 -0.44
CA TYR A 63 12.86 0.31 -1.25
C TYR A 63 13.17 0.23 -2.74
N GLU A 64 12.32 -0.51 -3.45
CA GLU A 64 12.32 -0.65 -4.90
C GLU A 64 10.90 -0.51 -5.42
N GLN A 65 10.74 0.29 -6.49
CA GLN A 65 9.47 0.39 -7.20
C GLN A 65 9.42 -0.61 -8.35
N VAL A 66 8.38 -1.45 -8.37
CA VAL A 66 8.16 -2.43 -9.44
C VAL A 66 6.66 -2.53 -9.76
N PRO A 67 6.26 -3.09 -10.91
CA PRO A 67 4.84 -3.37 -11.16
C PRO A 67 4.23 -4.27 -10.08
N TRP A 68 2.98 -3.99 -9.69
CA TRP A 68 2.24 -4.67 -8.61
C TRP A 68 2.38 -6.20 -8.63
N ALA A 69 2.13 -6.84 -9.80
CA ALA A 69 2.23 -8.29 -9.92
C ALA A 69 3.64 -8.82 -9.60
N ARG A 70 4.69 -8.04 -9.92
CA ARG A 70 6.08 -8.38 -9.60
C ARG A 70 6.36 -8.21 -8.12
N ALA A 71 5.79 -7.19 -7.47
CA ALA A 71 5.90 -6.99 -6.03
C ALA A 71 5.31 -8.18 -5.27
N LEU A 72 4.06 -8.59 -5.60
CA LEU A 72 3.41 -9.75 -4.99
C LEU A 72 4.20 -11.05 -5.19
N LEU A 73 4.66 -11.31 -6.42
CA LEU A 73 5.49 -12.48 -6.71
C LEU A 73 6.77 -12.46 -5.87
N GLY A 74 7.44 -11.30 -5.79
CA GLY A 74 8.68 -11.15 -5.04
C GLY A 74 8.51 -11.34 -3.53
N ILE A 75 7.36 -10.96 -2.95
CA ILE A 75 7.00 -11.27 -1.56
C ILE A 75 6.84 -12.79 -1.38
N GLY A 76 6.09 -13.46 -2.26
CA GLY A 76 5.87 -14.90 -2.19
C GLY A 76 7.17 -15.72 -2.32
N GLU A 77 8.12 -15.24 -3.12
CA GLU A 77 9.43 -15.87 -3.31
C GLU A 77 10.49 -15.44 -2.27
N GLY A 78 10.23 -14.44 -1.44
CA GLY A 78 11.18 -13.90 -0.47
C GLY A 78 12.28 -13.03 -1.08
N ARG A 79 12.09 -12.52 -2.31
CA ARG A 79 12.98 -11.51 -2.92
C ARG A 79 12.87 -10.18 -2.21
N TYR A 80 11.68 -9.84 -1.72
CA TYR A 80 11.40 -8.68 -0.90
C TYR A 80 10.91 -9.13 0.47
N ASP A 81 11.19 -8.32 1.49
CA ASP A 81 10.80 -8.60 2.86
C ASP A 81 9.43 -7.98 3.20
N VAL A 82 9.15 -6.79 2.68
CA VAL A 82 7.96 -6.00 3.02
C VAL A 82 7.37 -5.34 1.78
N LEU A 83 6.10 -5.62 1.50
CA LEU A 83 5.27 -4.83 0.58
C LEU A 83 4.64 -3.68 1.38
N VAL A 84 4.86 -2.45 0.90
CA VAL A 84 4.52 -1.23 1.64
C VAL A 84 3.01 -0.99 1.68
N ASN A 85 2.31 -1.13 0.56
CA ASN A 85 0.97 -0.61 0.30
C ASN A 85 -0.03 -1.72 -0.06
N ALA A 86 -0.34 -2.61 0.88
CA ALA A 86 -1.25 -3.72 0.63
C ALA A 86 -2.63 -3.49 1.28
N TRP A 87 -3.70 -3.57 0.50
CA TRP A 87 -5.04 -3.80 1.02
C TRP A 87 -5.19 -5.27 1.40
N TYR A 88 -5.94 -5.53 2.46
CA TYR A 88 -6.18 -6.88 2.94
C TYR A 88 -6.89 -7.74 1.88
N ASN A 89 -6.42 -8.97 1.74
CA ASN A 89 -7.01 -9.99 0.90
C ASN A 89 -6.60 -11.37 1.44
N ASP A 90 -7.55 -12.29 1.59
CA ASP A 90 -7.32 -13.61 2.17
C ASP A 90 -6.25 -14.43 1.42
N GLU A 91 -6.24 -14.36 0.08
CA GLU A 91 -5.25 -15.07 -0.74
C GLU A 91 -3.82 -14.63 -0.43
N ARG A 92 -3.62 -13.34 -0.10
CA ARG A 92 -2.29 -12.79 0.22
C ARG A 92 -1.74 -13.28 1.56
N THR A 93 -2.61 -13.80 2.45
CA THR A 93 -2.14 -14.41 3.70
C THR A 93 -1.32 -15.66 3.48
N GLN A 94 -1.41 -16.27 2.29
CA GLN A 94 -0.60 -17.44 1.90
C GLN A 94 0.86 -17.07 1.60
N ILE A 95 1.15 -15.81 1.31
CA ILE A 95 2.50 -15.34 0.93
C ILE A 95 3.11 -14.38 1.94
N GLY A 96 2.29 -13.73 2.78
CA GLY A 96 2.75 -12.73 3.73
C GLY A 96 1.85 -12.58 4.94
N GLN A 97 2.41 -12.02 6.00
CA GLN A 97 1.69 -11.63 7.21
C GLN A 97 1.36 -10.12 7.13
N PHE A 98 0.09 -9.77 7.28
CA PHE A 98 -0.36 -8.39 7.37
C PHE A 98 -0.06 -7.78 8.75
N SER A 99 0.26 -6.48 8.78
CA SER A 99 0.28 -5.65 9.98
C SER A 99 -1.14 -5.21 10.38
N GLY A 100 -1.27 -4.53 11.51
CA GLY A 100 -2.39 -3.62 11.76
C GLY A 100 -2.46 -2.53 10.68
N GLU A 101 -3.60 -1.86 10.57
CA GLU A 101 -3.80 -0.77 9.62
C GLU A 101 -2.95 0.46 9.99
N TYR A 102 -2.36 1.11 8.98
CA TYR A 102 -1.63 2.36 9.20
C TYR A 102 -2.20 3.57 8.44
N LEU A 103 -2.99 3.32 7.38
CA LEU A 103 -3.77 4.32 6.64
C LEU A 103 -5.14 3.75 6.26
N ILE A 104 -6.09 4.61 5.89
CA ILE A 104 -7.39 4.21 5.32
C ILE A 104 -7.54 4.87 3.96
N ASN A 105 -7.85 4.07 2.97
CA ASN A 105 -8.14 4.47 1.60
C ASN A 105 -9.65 4.45 1.34
N ARG A 106 -10.15 5.49 0.69
CA ARG A 106 -11.57 5.55 0.28
C ARG A 106 -11.68 5.27 -1.19
N ILE A 107 -12.21 4.10 -1.54
CA ILE A 107 -12.39 3.67 -2.93
C ILE A 107 -13.68 4.23 -3.48
N ARG A 108 -13.59 4.95 -4.60
CA ARG A 108 -14.74 5.59 -5.23
C ARG A 108 -14.78 5.28 -6.71
N PHE A 109 -16.01 5.12 -7.22
CA PHE A 109 -16.23 5.08 -8.65
C PHE A 109 -16.14 6.48 -9.26
N LEU A 110 -15.59 6.53 -10.48
CA LEU A 110 -15.65 7.68 -11.37
C LEU A 110 -16.54 7.33 -12.57
N LYS A 111 -17.35 8.30 -12.97
CA LYS A 111 -18.19 8.28 -14.17
C LYS A 111 -17.89 9.49 -15.04
N ARG A 112 -18.40 9.50 -16.27
CA ARG A 112 -18.51 10.74 -17.03
C ARG A 112 -19.57 11.65 -16.41
N LYS A 113 -19.35 12.97 -16.42
CA LYS A 113 -20.31 13.94 -15.86
C LYS A 113 -21.66 13.94 -16.56
N ASP A 114 -21.67 13.66 -17.87
CA ASP A 114 -22.87 13.60 -18.69
C ASP A 114 -23.61 12.25 -18.60
N ALA A 115 -23.06 11.26 -17.92
CA ALA A 115 -23.68 9.96 -17.75
C ALA A 115 -24.65 9.97 -16.54
N PRO A 116 -25.93 9.59 -16.72
CA PRO A 116 -26.90 9.55 -15.63
C PRO A 116 -26.73 8.26 -14.80
N ILE A 117 -25.52 8.03 -14.28
CA ILE A 117 -25.19 6.86 -13.49
C ILE A 117 -25.12 7.27 -12.02
N ASP A 118 -25.85 6.57 -11.20
CA ASP A 118 -25.74 6.57 -9.74
C ASP A 118 -25.98 5.13 -9.24
N TYR A 119 -25.70 4.85 -7.96
CA TYR A 119 -25.92 3.55 -7.39
C TYR A 119 -26.17 3.60 -5.88
N SER A 120 -27.07 2.75 -5.43
CA SER A 120 -27.29 2.46 -4.01
C SER A 120 -26.80 1.08 -3.61
N ASN A 121 -26.75 0.13 -4.56
CA ASN A 121 -26.20 -1.21 -4.40
C ASN A 121 -25.41 -1.63 -5.65
N LEU A 122 -24.62 -2.70 -5.54
CA LEU A 122 -23.74 -3.17 -6.61
C LEU A 122 -24.52 -3.73 -7.82
N GLU A 123 -25.68 -4.31 -7.63
CA GLU A 123 -26.51 -4.91 -8.70
C GLU A 123 -26.86 -3.88 -9.78
N GLN A 124 -27.06 -2.62 -9.39
CA GLN A 124 -27.36 -1.54 -10.33
C GLN A 124 -26.19 -1.24 -11.29
N LEU A 125 -24.99 -1.71 -10.97
CA LEU A 125 -23.80 -1.51 -11.78
C LEU A 125 -23.53 -2.67 -12.76
N HIS A 126 -24.25 -3.79 -12.72
CA HIS A 126 -24.04 -4.97 -13.57
C HIS A 126 -24.13 -4.67 -15.07
N THR A 127 -24.88 -3.65 -15.47
CA THR A 127 -25.06 -3.28 -16.89
C THR A 127 -23.93 -2.41 -17.43
N TYR A 128 -23.00 -1.95 -16.57
CA TYR A 128 -21.97 -1.00 -16.97
C TYR A 128 -20.59 -1.69 -17.02
N PRO A 129 -19.84 -1.56 -18.15
CA PRO A 129 -18.45 -1.96 -18.19
C PRO A 129 -17.60 -1.06 -17.28
N ILE A 130 -16.83 -1.68 -16.38
CA ILE A 130 -16.06 -1.02 -15.33
C ILE A 130 -14.57 -1.33 -15.52
N ALA A 131 -13.74 -0.32 -15.78
CA ALA A 131 -12.29 -0.52 -15.80
C ALA A 131 -11.75 -0.77 -14.38
N VAL A 132 -11.02 -1.88 -14.22
CA VAL A 132 -10.40 -2.31 -12.94
C VAL A 132 -8.90 -2.54 -13.14
N VAL A 133 -8.06 -2.13 -12.20
CA VAL A 133 -6.62 -2.41 -12.26
C VAL A 133 -6.39 -3.90 -11.98
N ARG A 134 -5.65 -4.55 -12.86
CA ARG A 134 -5.41 -5.99 -12.76
C ARG A 134 -4.72 -6.37 -11.45
N GLY A 135 -5.31 -7.30 -10.73
CA GLY A 135 -4.77 -7.82 -9.47
C GLY A 135 -5.01 -6.92 -8.24
N TYR A 136 -5.76 -5.81 -8.39
CA TYR A 136 -6.22 -5.06 -7.22
C TYR A 136 -7.38 -5.80 -6.53
N ALA A 137 -7.50 -5.56 -5.22
CA ALA A 137 -8.63 -6.00 -4.40
C ALA A 137 -9.34 -4.75 -3.88
N TYR A 138 -10.55 -4.47 -4.37
CA TYR A 138 -11.28 -3.24 -4.02
C TYR A 138 -12.20 -3.43 -2.83
N SER A 139 -13.06 -4.46 -2.88
CA SER A 139 -13.88 -4.92 -1.76
C SER A 139 -14.35 -6.34 -2.01
N ALA A 140 -14.46 -7.16 -0.97
CA ALA A 140 -14.85 -8.56 -1.13
C ALA A 140 -16.18 -8.74 -1.88
N PRO A 141 -17.28 -7.97 -1.63
CA PRO A 141 -18.49 -8.08 -2.41
C PRO A 141 -18.32 -7.73 -3.89
N PHE A 142 -17.58 -6.65 -4.21
CA PHE A 142 -17.34 -6.25 -5.60
C PHE A 142 -16.41 -7.24 -6.30
N ASP A 143 -15.35 -7.69 -5.62
CA ASP A 143 -14.36 -8.57 -6.23
C ASP A 143 -14.94 -9.96 -6.55
N ALA A 144 -15.79 -10.50 -5.67
CA ALA A 144 -16.46 -11.79 -5.83
C ALA A 144 -17.63 -11.76 -6.82
N ASP A 145 -18.17 -10.57 -7.16
CA ASP A 145 -19.32 -10.45 -8.05
C ASP A 145 -18.96 -10.77 -9.49
N THR A 146 -19.40 -11.94 -9.96
CA THR A 146 -19.18 -12.44 -11.33
C THR A 146 -20.12 -11.83 -12.37
N ALA A 147 -21.20 -11.17 -11.96
CA ALA A 147 -22.12 -10.47 -12.86
C ALA A 147 -21.56 -9.09 -13.28
N MET A 148 -20.57 -8.56 -12.55
CA MET A 148 -19.91 -7.31 -12.90
C MET A 148 -19.13 -7.42 -14.21
N GLN A 149 -19.33 -6.47 -15.11
CA GLN A 149 -18.60 -6.36 -16.37
C GLN A 149 -17.23 -5.70 -16.13
N LYS A 150 -16.29 -6.42 -15.51
CA LYS A 150 -14.94 -5.92 -15.20
C LYS A 150 -14.05 -5.95 -16.43
N VAL A 151 -13.46 -4.80 -16.78
CA VAL A 151 -12.50 -4.62 -17.89
C VAL A 151 -11.11 -4.40 -17.29
N PRO A 152 -10.23 -5.42 -17.28
CA PRO A 152 -8.91 -5.28 -16.67
C PRO A 152 -8.00 -4.31 -17.42
N VAL A 153 -7.39 -3.37 -16.70
CA VAL A 153 -6.40 -2.40 -17.22
C VAL A 153 -5.07 -2.52 -16.48
N HIS A 154 -3.99 -1.96 -17.05
CA HIS A 154 -2.67 -1.99 -16.41
C HIS A 154 -2.53 -1.02 -15.24
N ASN A 155 -3.20 0.14 -15.31
CA ASN A 155 -3.15 1.18 -14.28
C ASN A 155 -4.39 2.05 -14.37
N PHE A 156 -4.62 2.85 -13.33
CA PHE A 156 -5.78 3.73 -13.22
C PHE A 156 -5.83 4.80 -14.33
N ALA A 157 -4.70 5.40 -14.73
CA ALA A 157 -4.65 6.40 -15.78
C ALA A 157 -5.22 5.86 -17.11
N MET A 158 -4.96 4.58 -17.44
CA MET A 158 -5.58 3.93 -18.60
C MET A 158 -7.09 3.82 -18.43
N GLY A 159 -7.58 3.43 -17.26
CA GLY A 159 -9.02 3.37 -16.94
C GLY A 159 -9.72 4.72 -17.14
N VAL A 160 -9.13 5.81 -16.64
CA VAL A 160 -9.66 7.18 -16.80
C VAL A 160 -9.74 7.59 -18.28
N ARG A 161 -8.71 7.30 -19.07
CA ARG A 161 -8.74 7.61 -20.51
C ARG A 161 -9.78 6.79 -21.26
N MET A 162 -9.98 5.53 -20.91
CA MET A 162 -11.05 4.70 -21.46
C MET A 162 -12.42 5.24 -21.07
N LEU A 163 -12.61 5.68 -19.81
CA LEU A 163 -13.82 6.32 -19.33
C LEU A 163 -14.13 7.61 -20.10
N SER A 164 -13.14 8.50 -20.23
CA SER A 164 -13.28 9.76 -20.98
C SER A 164 -13.61 9.54 -22.46
N ALA A 165 -13.12 8.44 -23.05
CA ALA A 165 -13.40 8.02 -24.43
C ALA A 165 -14.67 7.19 -24.58
N ASP A 166 -15.47 7.03 -23.54
CA ASP A 166 -16.72 6.24 -23.48
C ASP A 166 -16.55 4.75 -23.83
N ARG A 167 -15.33 4.21 -23.66
CA ARG A 167 -15.03 2.77 -23.87
C ARG A 167 -15.43 1.91 -22.67
N VAL A 168 -15.50 2.52 -21.49
CA VAL A 168 -16.09 1.98 -20.26
C VAL A 168 -17.02 3.03 -19.66
N LYS A 169 -17.91 2.63 -18.79
CA LYS A 169 -18.88 3.55 -18.16
C LYS A 169 -18.43 4.01 -16.78
N LEU A 170 -17.60 3.20 -16.13
CA LEU A 170 -17.04 3.47 -14.82
C LEU A 170 -15.56 3.07 -14.77
N THR A 171 -14.82 3.70 -13.87
CA THR A 171 -13.57 3.20 -13.31
C THR A 171 -13.57 3.49 -11.81
N LEU A 172 -12.64 2.94 -11.05
CA LEU A 172 -12.57 3.16 -9.60
C LEU A 172 -11.15 3.17 -9.10
N GLU A 173 -10.93 3.95 -8.05
CA GLU A 173 -9.62 4.09 -7.40
C GLU A 173 -9.78 4.74 -6.01
N ASP A 174 -8.72 4.75 -5.22
CA ASP A 174 -8.61 5.63 -4.06
C ASP A 174 -8.82 7.10 -4.46
N GLU A 175 -9.53 7.85 -3.62
CA GLU A 175 -9.89 9.22 -3.92
C GLU A 175 -8.66 10.13 -4.14
N TYR A 176 -7.60 9.98 -3.35
CA TYR A 176 -6.39 10.80 -3.47
C TYR A 176 -5.55 10.39 -4.68
N VAL A 177 -5.44 9.10 -4.96
CA VAL A 177 -4.77 8.57 -6.16
C VAL A 177 -5.49 9.08 -7.41
N ALA A 178 -6.81 8.99 -7.44
CA ALA A 178 -7.60 9.48 -8.56
C ALA A 178 -7.40 10.99 -8.77
N LYS A 179 -7.45 11.81 -7.70
CA LYS A 179 -7.17 13.25 -7.76
C LYS A 179 -5.77 13.55 -8.29
N TYR A 180 -4.76 12.79 -7.83
CA TYR A 180 -3.38 12.94 -8.28
C TYR A 180 -3.24 12.72 -9.79
N TYR A 181 -3.83 11.64 -10.32
CA TYR A 181 -3.78 11.35 -11.76
C TYR A 181 -4.61 12.34 -12.57
N LEU A 182 -5.82 12.68 -12.12
CA LEU A 182 -6.68 13.65 -12.80
C LEU A 182 -6.03 15.03 -12.91
N ALA A 183 -5.28 15.48 -11.89
CA ALA A 183 -4.55 16.74 -11.95
C ALA A 183 -3.50 16.79 -13.07
N ARG A 184 -3.02 15.64 -13.52
CA ARG A 184 -2.00 15.50 -14.59
C ARG A 184 -2.58 15.19 -15.97
N GLU A 185 -3.87 14.87 -16.04
CA GLU A 185 -4.56 14.67 -17.32
C GLU A 185 -4.90 16.01 -17.98
N SER A 186 -5.16 15.98 -19.29
CA SER A 186 -5.62 17.16 -20.03
C SER A 186 -6.90 17.73 -19.42
N ALA A 187 -7.11 19.05 -19.57
CA ALA A 187 -8.33 19.69 -19.09
C ALA A 187 -9.60 19.02 -19.65
N LYS A 188 -9.56 18.53 -20.90
CA LYS A 188 -10.66 17.78 -21.51
C LYS A 188 -11.00 16.52 -20.72
N VAL A 189 -10.02 15.71 -20.39
CA VAL A 189 -10.20 14.46 -19.60
C VAL A 189 -10.63 14.79 -18.19
N ARG A 190 -9.87 15.66 -17.48
CA ARG A 190 -10.17 16.03 -16.10
C ARG A 190 -11.58 16.58 -15.89
N ASN A 191 -12.04 17.42 -16.82
CA ASN A 191 -13.34 18.06 -16.72
C ASN A 191 -14.50 17.18 -17.20
N SER A 192 -14.23 16.05 -17.86
CA SER A 192 -15.25 15.12 -18.35
C SER A 192 -15.73 14.10 -17.34
N VAL A 193 -14.99 13.92 -16.22
CA VAL A 193 -15.30 12.87 -15.23
C VAL A 193 -15.57 13.47 -13.85
N GLU A 194 -16.27 12.70 -13.02
CA GLU A 194 -16.57 13.04 -11.62
C GLU A 194 -16.71 11.77 -10.78
N PHE A 195 -16.53 11.92 -9.46
CA PHE A 195 -16.78 10.84 -8.52
C PHE A 195 -18.26 10.61 -8.29
N LEU A 196 -18.69 9.36 -8.20
CA LEU A 196 -19.96 9.04 -7.61
C LEU A 196 -19.96 9.41 -6.11
N PRO A 197 -21.08 9.93 -5.58
CA PRO A 197 -21.14 10.40 -4.17
C PRO A 197 -20.82 9.28 -3.16
N LYS A 198 -21.43 8.10 -3.37
CA LYS A 198 -21.27 6.94 -2.50
C LYS A 198 -19.91 6.26 -2.75
N PRO A 199 -19.06 6.07 -1.72
CA PRO A 199 -17.87 5.23 -1.86
C PRO A 199 -18.26 3.76 -2.01
N LEU A 200 -17.42 3.00 -2.73
CA LEU A 200 -17.53 1.54 -2.79
C LEU A 200 -17.12 0.93 -1.45
N SER A 201 -16.00 1.37 -0.92
CA SER A 201 -15.42 0.86 0.33
C SER A 201 -14.46 1.86 0.96
N GLU A 202 -14.16 1.62 2.22
CA GLU A 202 -12.99 2.15 2.92
C GLU A 202 -12.06 0.97 3.20
N ASN A 203 -10.86 1.02 2.63
CA ASN A 203 -9.90 -0.07 2.68
C ASN A 203 -8.74 0.33 3.58
N SER A 204 -8.51 -0.47 4.61
CA SER A 204 -7.34 -0.32 5.47
C SER A 204 -6.07 -0.67 4.71
N LEU A 205 -5.06 0.18 4.80
CA LEU A 205 -3.74 -0.04 4.21
C LEU A 205 -2.80 -0.65 5.24
N HIS A 206 -2.12 -1.70 4.84
CA HIS A 206 -1.24 -2.52 5.67
C HIS A 206 0.11 -2.70 4.99
N ILE A 207 1.14 -3.00 5.75
CA ILE A 207 2.31 -3.68 5.18
C ILE A 207 2.01 -5.18 5.10
N LEU A 208 2.59 -5.85 4.10
CA LEU A 208 2.56 -7.31 3.98
C LEU A 208 4.01 -7.82 4.06
N VAL A 209 4.34 -8.52 5.13
CA VAL A 209 5.69 -9.06 5.38
C VAL A 209 5.77 -10.48 4.89
N SER A 210 6.74 -10.77 4.01
CA SER A 210 6.93 -12.09 3.41
C SER A 210 7.06 -13.19 4.46
N LEU A 211 6.30 -14.28 4.33
CA LEU A 211 6.45 -15.49 5.18
C LEU A 211 7.80 -16.18 4.98
N LYS A 212 8.54 -15.87 3.91
CA LYS A 212 9.91 -16.35 3.70
C LYS A 212 10.94 -15.64 4.59
N ASN A 213 10.60 -14.47 5.16
CA ASN A 213 11.44 -13.84 6.17
C ASN A 213 11.15 -14.49 7.53
N PRO A 214 12.13 -15.15 8.18
CA PRO A 214 11.91 -15.87 9.44
C PRO A 214 11.53 -14.95 10.60
N GLN A 215 11.75 -13.64 10.46
CA GLN A 215 11.40 -12.62 11.46
C GLN A 215 10.06 -11.92 11.15
N HIS A 216 9.24 -12.41 10.19
CA HIS A 216 8.01 -11.73 9.76
C HIS A 216 7.11 -11.30 10.92
N GLY A 217 6.89 -12.16 11.91
CA GLY A 217 6.07 -11.83 13.09
C GLY A 217 6.67 -10.73 13.96
N GLN A 218 8.02 -10.70 14.11
CA GLN A 218 8.71 -9.66 14.89
C GLN A 218 8.68 -8.32 14.16
N ILE A 219 8.83 -8.34 12.83
CA ILE A 219 8.76 -7.14 11.98
C ILE A 219 7.36 -6.52 12.07
N VAL A 220 6.30 -7.33 11.91
CA VAL A 220 4.90 -6.88 12.02
C VAL A 220 4.65 -6.28 13.42
N ALA A 221 4.97 -7.02 14.49
CA ALA A 221 4.73 -6.54 15.85
C ALA A 221 5.56 -5.27 16.18
N GLY A 222 6.78 -5.16 15.66
CA GLY A 222 7.62 -3.96 15.79
C GLY A 222 7.02 -2.76 15.06
N PHE A 223 6.58 -2.97 13.84
CA PHE A 223 5.90 -1.97 13.03
C PHE A 223 4.63 -1.44 13.71
N ASP A 224 3.76 -2.33 14.18
CA ASP A 224 2.48 -1.95 14.81
C ASP A 224 2.70 -1.11 16.08
N ARG A 225 3.68 -1.49 16.92
CA ARG A 225 4.09 -0.68 18.08
C ARG A 225 4.63 0.68 17.67
N ALA A 226 5.43 0.74 16.60
CA ALA A 226 6.00 1.98 16.11
C ALA A 226 4.92 2.92 15.56
N ILE A 227 3.95 2.41 14.80
CA ILE A 227 2.79 3.20 14.30
C ILE A 227 2.01 3.78 15.49
N ALA A 228 1.69 2.98 16.50
CA ALA A 228 1.00 3.46 17.69
C ALA A 228 1.77 4.59 18.40
N ALA A 229 3.10 4.42 18.57
CA ALA A 229 3.96 5.44 19.15
C ALA A 229 4.04 6.72 18.30
N MET A 230 4.11 6.60 16.96
CA MET A 230 4.12 7.73 16.04
C MET A 230 2.81 8.54 16.08
N LYS A 231 1.67 7.87 16.24
CA LYS A 231 0.37 8.52 16.44
C LYS A 231 0.33 9.26 17.77
N ALA A 232 0.87 8.66 18.85
CA ALA A 232 0.88 9.24 20.18
C ALA A 232 1.78 10.47 20.32
N ASP A 233 2.93 10.51 19.63
CA ASP A 233 3.91 11.61 19.73
C ASP A 233 3.79 12.67 18.62
N GLY A 234 2.79 12.56 17.75
CA GLY A 234 2.52 13.50 16.66
C GLY A 234 3.48 13.38 15.48
N THR A 235 4.33 12.35 15.42
CA THR A 235 5.18 12.10 14.24
C THR A 235 4.32 11.72 13.03
N TYR A 236 3.28 10.92 13.24
CA TYR A 236 2.38 10.49 12.19
C TYR A 236 1.71 11.68 11.50
N GLU A 237 1.18 12.63 12.24
CA GLU A 237 0.56 13.85 11.73
C GLU A 237 1.57 14.78 11.03
N LYS A 238 2.82 14.80 11.47
CA LYS A 238 3.90 15.53 10.75
C LYS A 238 4.15 14.94 9.37
N LEU A 239 4.12 13.60 9.24
CA LEU A 239 4.27 12.93 7.96
C LEU A 239 3.07 13.22 7.03
N LEU A 240 1.84 13.14 7.53
CA LEU A 240 0.65 13.53 6.76
C LEU A 240 0.78 14.94 6.21
N ARG A 241 1.08 15.93 7.07
CA ARG A 241 1.27 17.33 6.64
C ARG A 241 2.39 17.52 5.63
N ARG A 242 3.51 16.77 5.74
CA ARG A 242 4.63 16.80 4.78
C ARG A 242 4.18 16.45 3.37
N HIS A 243 3.23 15.54 3.26
CA HIS A 243 2.69 15.05 1.99
C HIS A 243 1.38 15.74 1.58
N GLY A 244 0.95 16.83 2.29
CA GLY A 244 -0.23 17.62 1.94
C GLY A 244 -1.57 16.96 2.30
N MET A 245 -1.56 16.11 3.32
CA MET A 245 -2.73 15.43 3.87
C MET A 245 -3.16 16.02 5.23
#